data_90d2495eb42b7630fe5980abc98f13f1
#
_entry.id   90d2495eb42b7630fe5980abc98f13f1
#
_cell.length_a   1.000
_cell.length_b   1.000
_cell.length_c   1.000
_cell.angle_alpha   90.00
_cell.angle_beta   90.00
_cell.angle_gamma   90.00
#
_symmetry.space_group_name_H-M   'P 1'
#
loop_
_entity.id
_entity.type
_entity.pdbx_description
1 polymer ?
#
loop_
_entity_poly.entity_id
_entity_poly.type
_entity_poly.pdbx_seq_one_letter_code
_entity_poly.pdbx_strand_id
1 'polypeptide(L)'
;MIEVIKSIGLKAILSILPVMAIVVATNFVVDPANVIHNVAPEVAGYLLRGENVSLIKENFGMRELREEYLHRSKQADIVVLGSSRSLQVRKWMLADSSASFYNASVANAQLDLYQSLYGIFKQQRHLPKTIVFCCDHWLFDMQRVENVQTAAHINTGFSPFKLSSLANRIIPTQFMEMMSFSYFQSSLAFLRVNKSLQQFYPTRDTNDRNMLLLADGGIQYDVSIRQRSVEDVRRIVEMDLRRNNAKKKGDPSKFEERKIDSKRIAAFEELLQIMKNDGVRCVLFLSPYHPLFYQNLPSLAATETIFREVAARNNLEIFGAYNPDQIQLTEADFFDYWHPTPEGLARLFAKEQVHTLFFKPKNQ
;
A
#
# COMPACT_ATOMS: atom_id res chain seq x y z
N MET A 1 -2.96 -41.26 -43.08
CA MET A 1 -3.70 -40.25 -42.27
C MET A 1 -2.92 -39.81 -41.03
N ILE A 2 -2.46 -40.72 -40.17
CA ILE A 2 -1.69 -40.41 -38.94
C ILE A 2 -0.37 -39.70 -39.24
N GLU A 3 0.38 -40.04 -40.28
CA GLU A 3 1.64 -39.38 -40.63
C GLU A 3 1.43 -37.95 -41.16
N VAL A 4 0.35 -37.74 -41.90
CA VAL A 4 -0.03 -36.36 -42.36
C VAL A 4 -0.37 -35.46 -41.18
N ILE A 5 -1.14 -35.98 -40.20
CA ILE A 5 -1.47 -35.24 -38.97
C ILE A 5 -0.21 -34.94 -38.14
N LYS A 6 0.72 -35.87 -38.01
CA LYS A 6 2.02 -35.69 -37.36
C LYS A 6 2.88 -34.62 -38.09
N SER A 7 2.93 -34.67 -39.41
CA SER A 7 3.67 -33.68 -40.22
C SER A 7 3.09 -32.28 -40.12
N ILE A 8 1.74 -32.13 -40.15
CA ILE A 8 1.07 -30.85 -39.99
C ILE A 8 1.30 -30.33 -38.57
N GLY A 9 1.14 -31.16 -37.54
CA GLY A 9 1.39 -30.80 -36.16
C GLY A 9 2.83 -30.30 -35.94
N LEU A 10 3.83 -31.03 -36.44
CA LEU A 10 5.23 -30.66 -36.37
C LEU A 10 5.51 -29.30 -37.05
N LYS A 11 4.97 -29.08 -38.25
CA LYS A 11 5.12 -27.81 -38.97
C LYS A 11 4.46 -26.64 -38.21
N ALA A 12 3.27 -26.87 -37.64
CA ALA A 12 2.60 -25.86 -36.83
C ALA A 12 3.43 -25.49 -35.59
N ILE A 13 3.96 -26.45 -34.87
CA ILE A 13 4.84 -26.24 -33.71
C ILE A 13 6.09 -25.46 -34.12
N LEU A 14 6.76 -25.87 -35.19
CA LEU A 14 7.96 -25.19 -35.68
C LEU A 14 7.69 -23.76 -36.15
N SER A 15 6.46 -23.44 -36.63
CA SER A 15 6.07 -22.07 -37.00
C SER A 15 5.74 -21.21 -35.78
N ILE A 16 5.22 -21.80 -34.69
CA ILE A 16 4.86 -21.06 -33.48
C ILE A 16 6.09 -20.77 -32.60
N LEU A 17 7.09 -21.66 -32.60
CA LEU A 17 8.28 -21.52 -31.74
C LEU A 17 9.02 -20.19 -31.91
N PRO A 18 9.28 -19.64 -33.12
CA PRO A 18 9.95 -18.35 -33.27
C PRO A 18 9.13 -17.20 -32.70
N VAL A 19 7.81 -17.24 -32.86
CA VAL A 19 6.90 -16.21 -32.34
C VAL A 19 6.92 -16.25 -30.81
N MET A 20 6.81 -17.45 -30.23
CA MET A 20 6.88 -17.60 -28.77
C MET A 20 8.25 -17.19 -28.21
N ALA A 21 9.34 -17.48 -28.93
CA ALA A 21 10.67 -17.03 -28.54
C ALA A 21 10.77 -15.49 -28.48
N ILE A 22 10.17 -14.79 -29.45
CA ILE A 22 10.11 -13.32 -29.45
C ILE A 22 9.27 -12.82 -28.28
N VAL A 23 8.10 -13.42 -28.04
CA VAL A 23 7.23 -13.06 -26.89
C VAL A 23 7.97 -13.23 -25.57
N VAL A 24 8.56 -14.39 -25.34
CA VAL A 24 9.31 -14.70 -24.11
C VAL A 24 10.50 -13.76 -23.93
N ALA A 25 11.31 -13.56 -24.99
CA ALA A 25 12.47 -12.69 -24.93
C ALA A 25 12.06 -11.22 -24.63
N THR A 26 11.03 -10.72 -25.30
CA THR A 26 10.54 -9.35 -25.06
C THR A 26 10.00 -9.20 -23.65
N ASN A 27 9.17 -10.13 -23.18
CA ASN A 27 8.62 -10.09 -21.82
C ASN A 27 9.71 -10.16 -20.76
N PHE A 28 10.70 -11.02 -20.98
CA PHE A 28 11.84 -11.14 -20.06
C PHE A 28 12.69 -9.87 -20.01
N VAL A 29 12.99 -9.26 -21.15
CA VAL A 29 13.88 -8.09 -21.20
C VAL A 29 13.18 -6.82 -20.72
N VAL A 30 11.90 -6.64 -21.07
CA VAL A 30 11.16 -5.40 -20.77
C VAL A 30 10.55 -5.45 -19.38
N ASP A 31 9.96 -6.57 -18.99
CA ASP A 31 9.31 -6.82 -17.68
C ASP A 31 8.57 -5.60 -17.11
N PRO A 32 7.57 -5.06 -17.80
CA PRO A 32 7.02 -3.74 -17.51
C PRO A 32 6.35 -3.61 -16.14
N ALA A 33 6.08 -4.70 -15.45
CA ALA A 33 5.47 -4.72 -14.12
C ALA A 33 6.41 -5.33 -13.04
N ASN A 34 7.68 -5.58 -13.38
CA ASN A 34 8.66 -6.20 -12.45
C ASN A 34 8.17 -7.54 -11.84
N VAL A 35 7.44 -8.33 -12.63
CA VAL A 35 6.93 -9.62 -12.20
C VAL A 35 8.00 -10.70 -12.33
N ILE A 36 8.87 -10.56 -13.34
CA ILE A 36 9.93 -11.53 -13.67
C ILE A 36 11.19 -11.22 -12.87
N HIS A 37 11.56 -9.93 -12.78
CA HIS A 37 12.73 -9.46 -12.06
C HIS A 37 12.34 -8.85 -10.71
N ASN A 38 12.91 -9.39 -9.63
CA ASN A 38 12.72 -8.76 -8.31
C ASN A 38 13.68 -7.58 -8.17
N VAL A 39 13.16 -6.37 -8.38
CA VAL A 39 13.92 -5.12 -8.23
C VAL A 39 13.86 -4.53 -6.83
N ALA A 40 13.06 -5.11 -5.91
CA ALA A 40 12.91 -4.61 -4.55
C ALA A 40 14.23 -4.48 -3.78
N PRO A 41 15.19 -5.43 -3.87
CA PRO A 41 16.49 -5.29 -3.20
C PRO A 41 17.32 -4.10 -3.67
N GLU A 42 17.28 -3.78 -4.98
CA GLU A 42 18.00 -2.65 -5.56
C GLU A 42 17.38 -1.33 -5.09
N VAL A 43 16.05 -1.19 -5.22
CA VAL A 43 15.33 0.00 -4.77
C VAL A 43 15.46 0.22 -3.27
N ALA A 44 15.33 -0.84 -2.45
CA ALA A 44 15.59 -0.76 -1.02
C ALA A 44 17.01 -0.26 -0.73
N GLY A 45 17.98 -0.67 -1.53
CA GLY A 45 19.38 -0.20 -1.43
C GLY A 45 19.52 1.31 -1.62
N TYR A 46 18.81 1.91 -2.58
CA TYR A 46 18.79 3.37 -2.77
C TYR A 46 18.15 4.08 -1.58
N LEU A 47 16.96 3.63 -1.16
CA LEU A 47 16.24 4.22 -0.01
C LEU A 47 17.07 4.15 1.28
N LEU A 48 17.77 3.05 1.52
CA LEU A 48 18.66 2.87 2.69
C LEU A 48 19.86 3.82 2.69
N ARG A 49 20.30 4.29 1.52
CA ARG A 49 21.33 5.34 1.39
C ARG A 49 20.78 6.77 1.52
N GLY A 50 19.47 6.91 1.75
CA GLY A 50 18.80 8.21 1.83
C GLY A 50 18.51 8.84 0.47
N GLU A 51 18.54 8.05 -0.61
CA GLU A 51 18.20 8.48 -1.96
C GLU A 51 16.71 8.20 -2.23
N ASN A 52 16.02 9.11 -2.88
CA ASN A 52 14.69 8.85 -3.41
C ASN A 52 14.80 8.04 -4.70
N VAL A 53 13.71 7.40 -5.11
CA VAL A 53 13.66 6.65 -6.37
C VAL A 53 12.51 7.15 -7.21
N SER A 54 12.82 7.67 -8.39
CA SER A 54 11.83 8.08 -9.39
C SER A 54 11.34 6.85 -10.14
N LEU A 55 10.02 6.66 -10.18
CA LEU A 55 9.37 5.57 -10.88
C LEU A 55 8.84 6.05 -12.23
N ILE A 56 9.43 5.57 -13.32
CA ILE A 56 8.93 5.83 -14.66
C ILE A 56 7.58 5.13 -14.87
N LYS A 57 7.34 4.05 -14.15
CA LYS A 57 6.08 3.31 -14.15
C LYS A 57 5.68 2.91 -12.74
N GLU A 58 4.39 3.06 -12.44
CA GLU A 58 3.83 2.89 -11.09
C GLU A 58 3.69 1.42 -10.63
N ASN A 59 3.80 0.44 -11.53
CA ASN A 59 3.67 -0.97 -11.18
C ASN A 59 4.94 -1.47 -10.48
N PHE A 60 4.92 -1.36 -9.15
CA PHE A 60 6.01 -1.77 -8.29
C PHE A 60 5.48 -2.61 -7.12
N GLY A 61 6.18 -3.68 -6.80
CA GLY A 61 5.88 -4.54 -5.65
C GLY A 61 6.17 -3.83 -4.32
N MET A 62 5.26 -2.95 -3.88
CA MET A 62 5.47 -2.16 -2.66
C MET A 62 5.59 -3.03 -1.40
N ARG A 63 4.91 -4.17 -1.35
CA ARG A 63 5.00 -5.09 -0.21
C ARG A 63 6.40 -5.70 -0.11
N GLU A 64 6.89 -6.25 -1.22
CA GLU A 64 8.23 -6.84 -1.33
C GLU A 64 9.31 -5.79 -1.00
N LEU A 65 9.13 -4.56 -1.48
CA LEU A 65 10.02 -3.46 -1.15
C LEU A 65 10.05 -3.18 0.35
N ARG A 66 8.87 -3.11 1.01
CA ARG A 66 8.80 -2.84 2.46
C ARG A 66 9.46 -3.95 3.26
N GLU A 67 9.16 -5.21 2.92
CA GLU A 67 9.79 -6.37 3.56
C GLU A 67 11.31 -6.35 3.39
N GLU A 68 11.81 -6.13 2.16
CA GLU A 68 13.23 -6.06 1.85
C GLU A 68 13.94 -4.89 2.58
N TYR A 69 13.31 -3.70 2.58
CA TYR A 69 13.83 -2.54 3.30
C TYR A 69 13.93 -2.83 4.80
N LEU A 70 12.88 -3.36 5.41
CA LEU A 70 12.85 -3.63 6.85
C LEU A 70 13.86 -4.70 7.27
N HIS A 71 14.08 -5.72 6.43
CA HIS A 71 15.11 -6.73 6.69
C HIS A 71 16.54 -6.17 6.73
N ARG A 72 16.79 -5.04 6.09
CA ARG A 72 18.13 -4.44 5.93
C ARG A 72 18.29 -3.13 6.69
N SER A 73 17.20 -2.52 7.12
CA SER A 73 17.21 -1.21 7.78
C SER A 73 17.59 -1.31 9.25
N LYS A 74 18.07 -0.18 9.79
CA LYS A 74 18.18 0.02 11.23
C LYS A 74 16.80 0.31 11.82
N GLN A 75 16.68 0.15 13.15
CA GLN A 75 15.46 0.49 13.88
C GLN A 75 15.02 1.94 13.61
N ALA A 76 13.73 2.11 13.30
CA ALA A 76 13.07 3.42 13.31
C ALA A 76 12.35 3.63 14.65
N ASP A 77 12.40 4.86 15.18
CA ASP A 77 11.66 5.21 16.41
C ASP A 77 10.17 5.24 16.16
N ILE A 78 9.76 5.77 15.02
CA ILE A 78 8.36 5.91 14.61
C ILE A 78 8.16 5.21 13.27
N VAL A 79 7.20 4.29 13.21
CA VAL A 79 6.80 3.60 11.98
C VAL A 79 5.32 3.86 11.72
N VAL A 80 4.98 4.20 10.47
CA VAL A 80 3.60 4.27 10.00
C VAL A 80 3.25 2.97 9.29
N LEU A 81 2.18 2.30 9.73
CA LEU A 81 1.57 1.16 9.05
C LEU A 81 0.20 1.57 8.53
N GLY A 82 -0.04 1.40 7.26
CA GLY A 82 -1.30 1.79 6.65
C GLY A 82 -1.39 1.44 5.18
N SER A 83 -2.40 1.98 4.53
CA SER A 83 -2.61 1.83 3.09
C SER A 83 -2.05 3.01 2.29
N SER A 84 -2.47 3.13 1.02
CA SER A 84 -2.16 4.30 0.18
C SER A 84 -2.59 5.64 0.81
N ARG A 85 -3.56 5.62 1.71
CA ARG A 85 -4.09 6.82 2.39
C ARG A 85 -3.13 7.43 3.40
N SER A 86 -2.14 6.68 3.84
CA SER A 86 -1.07 7.14 4.75
C SER A 86 0.28 7.31 4.07
N LEU A 87 0.41 6.99 2.78
CA LEU A 87 1.68 7.14 2.05
C LEU A 87 2.19 8.60 1.99
N GLN A 88 1.29 9.57 2.21
CA GLN A 88 1.64 11.00 2.29
C GLN A 88 2.06 11.46 3.70
N VAL A 89 1.98 10.59 4.71
CA VAL A 89 2.46 10.92 6.07
C VAL A 89 3.98 10.98 6.05
N ARG A 90 4.53 12.09 6.52
CA ARG A 90 5.95 12.41 6.45
C ARG A 90 6.53 12.63 7.84
N LYS A 91 7.84 12.42 7.97
CA LYS A 91 8.58 12.62 9.22
C LYS A 91 8.25 13.97 9.90
N TRP A 92 8.32 15.06 9.13
CA TRP A 92 8.15 16.42 9.63
C TRP A 92 6.74 16.73 10.16
N MET A 93 5.75 15.89 9.85
CA MET A 93 4.39 16.02 10.39
C MET A 93 4.24 15.45 11.80
N LEU A 94 5.07 14.48 12.16
CA LEU A 94 4.93 13.67 13.38
C LEU A 94 6.03 13.89 14.40
N ALA A 95 7.22 14.24 13.96
CA ALA A 95 8.41 14.17 14.79
C ALA A 95 9.33 15.38 14.61
N ASP A 96 10.07 15.67 15.66
CA ASP A 96 11.23 16.56 15.53
C ASP A 96 12.35 15.88 14.70
N SER A 97 13.42 16.63 14.46
CA SER A 97 14.54 16.16 13.65
C SER A 97 15.30 14.97 14.28
N SER A 98 15.17 14.74 15.59
CA SER A 98 15.96 13.75 16.33
C SER A 98 15.43 12.33 16.21
N ALA A 99 14.10 12.15 16.07
CA ALA A 99 13.49 10.82 15.94
C ALA A 99 13.72 10.24 14.54
N SER A 100 14.08 8.96 14.46
CA SER A 100 14.09 8.22 13.21
C SER A 100 12.66 7.81 12.83
N PHE A 101 12.35 7.85 11.53
CA PHE A 101 11.01 7.64 11.00
C PHE A 101 11.04 6.78 9.75
N TYR A 102 10.04 5.92 9.60
CA TYR A 102 9.80 5.19 8.36
C TYR A 102 8.31 4.98 8.11
N ASN A 103 7.87 5.32 6.91
CA ASN A 103 6.52 5.03 6.45
C ASN A 103 6.52 3.67 5.72
N ALA A 104 6.03 2.63 6.40
CA ALA A 104 5.95 1.27 5.87
C ALA A 104 4.58 0.96 5.24
N SER A 105 3.77 1.98 4.94
CA SER A 105 2.46 1.81 4.32
C SER A 105 2.55 1.21 2.92
N VAL A 106 1.53 0.43 2.55
CA VAL A 106 1.41 -0.25 1.26
C VAL A 106 -0.02 -0.08 0.72
N ALA A 107 -0.16 0.24 -0.56
CA ALA A 107 -1.49 0.37 -1.17
C ALA A 107 -2.36 -0.88 -0.91
N ASN A 108 -3.63 -0.67 -0.59
CA ASN A 108 -4.59 -1.73 -0.24
C ASN A 108 -4.16 -2.63 0.93
N ALA A 109 -3.33 -2.13 1.84
CA ALA A 109 -2.91 -2.88 3.02
C ALA A 109 -4.11 -3.43 3.80
N GLN A 110 -3.92 -4.62 4.32
CA GLN A 110 -4.87 -5.36 5.13
C GLN A 110 -4.17 -5.85 6.41
N LEU A 111 -4.90 -6.48 7.29
CA LEU A 111 -4.40 -6.88 8.60
C LEU A 111 -3.24 -7.87 8.52
N ASP A 112 -3.26 -8.81 7.54
CA ASP A 112 -2.18 -9.77 7.31
C ASP A 112 -0.84 -9.09 7.02
N LEU A 113 -0.87 -7.97 6.29
CA LEU A 113 0.34 -7.19 6.04
C LEU A 113 0.89 -6.55 7.31
N TYR A 114 0.03 -5.96 8.15
CA TYR A 114 0.48 -5.37 9.42
C TYR A 114 1.11 -6.41 10.33
N GLN A 115 0.49 -7.60 10.40
CA GLN A 115 1.02 -8.74 11.13
C GLN A 115 2.38 -9.21 10.58
N SER A 116 2.49 -9.29 9.23
CA SER A 116 3.74 -9.68 8.55
C SER A 116 4.87 -8.69 8.84
N LEU A 117 4.64 -7.39 8.64
CA LEU A 117 5.65 -6.37 8.87
C LEU A 117 6.07 -6.30 10.35
N TYR A 118 5.11 -6.45 11.28
CA TYR A 118 5.44 -6.52 12.69
C TYR A 118 6.28 -7.75 13.04
N GLY A 119 5.97 -8.90 12.43
CA GLY A 119 6.77 -10.12 12.55
C GLY A 119 8.23 -9.91 12.13
N ILE A 120 8.49 -9.12 11.07
CA ILE A 120 9.85 -8.75 10.66
C ILE A 120 10.55 -7.94 11.74
N PHE A 121 9.91 -6.92 12.32
CA PHE A 121 10.50 -6.15 13.43
C PHE A 121 10.89 -7.04 14.60
N LYS A 122 10.03 -7.99 14.98
CA LYS A 122 10.35 -8.96 16.06
C LYS A 122 11.52 -9.85 15.70
N GLN A 123 11.55 -10.41 14.49
CA GLN A 123 12.61 -11.29 14.02
C GLN A 123 13.97 -10.57 14.01
N GLN A 124 13.98 -9.30 13.60
CA GLN A 124 15.18 -8.47 13.56
C GLN A 124 15.58 -7.92 14.94
N ARG A 125 14.72 -8.08 15.96
CA ARG A 125 14.89 -7.45 17.28
C ARG A 125 15.04 -5.91 17.20
N HIS A 126 14.42 -5.31 16.21
CA HIS A 126 14.44 -3.87 15.92
C HIS A 126 13.04 -3.29 16.05
N LEU A 127 12.44 -3.44 17.26
CA LEU A 127 11.09 -2.95 17.51
C LEU A 127 11.05 -1.42 17.48
N PRO A 128 10.12 -0.79 16.77
CA PRO A 128 9.92 0.65 16.85
C PRO A 128 9.42 1.05 18.26
N LYS A 129 9.69 2.29 18.66
CA LYS A 129 9.14 2.84 19.92
C LYS A 129 7.65 3.11 19.77
N THR A 130 7.24 3.59 18.58
CA THR A 130 5.84 3.92 18.29
C THR A 130 5.44 3.44 16.91
N ILE A 131 4.26 2.84 16.81
CA ILE A 131 3.60 2.51 15.55
C ILE A 131 2.34 3.37 15.42
N VAL A 132 2.22 4.06 14.30
CA VAL A 132 1.01 4.78 13.89
C VAL A 132 0.25 3.90 12.90
N PHE A 133 -0.93 3.45 13.28
CA PHE A 133 -1.81 2.70 12.40
C PHE A 133 -2.75 3.63 11.66
N CYS A 134 -2.68 3.68 10.34
CA CYS A 134 -3.73 4.26 9.53
C CYS A 134 -4.88 3.27 9.43
N CYS A 135 -5.97 3.60 10.11
CA CYS A 135 -7.17 2.78 10.20
C CYS A 135 -8.02 2.98 8.95
N ASP A 136 -8.04 2.00 8.08
CA ASP A 136 -8.83 2.04 6.85
C ASP A 136 -10.18 1.35 7.04
N HIS A 137 -11.24 1.90 6.45
CA HIS A 137 -12.60 1.42 6.64
C HIS A 137 -12.82 -0.04 6.21
N TRP A 138 -11.94 -0.59 5.35
CA TRP A 138 -12.02 -1.98 4.91
C TRP A 138 -11.26 -2.98 5.78
N LEU A 139 -10.58 -2.51 6.82
CA LEU A 139 -9.75 -3.38 7.66
C LEU A 139 -10.57 -4.51 8.33
N PHE A 140 -11.83 -4.22 8.63
CA PHE A 140 -12.76 -5.16 9.25
C PHE A 140 -13.82 -5.71 8.28
N ASP A 141 -13.63 -5.56 6.97
CA ASP A 141 -14.60 -5.99 5.95
C ASP A 141 -14.55 -7.52 5.74
N MET A 142 -15.66 -8.21 5.98
CA MET A 142 -15.79 -9.66 5.83
C MET A 142 -15.58 -10.15 4.38
N GLN A 143 -15.84 -9.33 3.37
CA GLN A 143 -15.74 -9.73 1.97
C GLN A 143 -14.29 -9.82 1.45
N ARG A 144 -13.33 -9.31 2.21
CA ARG A 144 -11.92 -9.41 1.83
C ARG A 144 -11.32 -10.71 2.36
N VAL A 145 -10.98 -11.60 1.44
CA VAL A 145 -10.30 -12.86 1.78
C VAL A 145 -8.87 -12.56 2.23
N GLU A 146 -8.56 -12.88 3.45
CA GLU A 146 -7.24 -12.74 4.06
C GLU A 146 -6.83 -14.00 4.79
N ASN A 147 -5.53 -14.29 4.75
CA ASN A 147 -4.91 -15.22 5.67
C ASN A 147 -4.45 -14.47 6.93
N VAL A 148 -5.36 -14.22 7.86
CA VAL A 148 -5.01 -13.57 9.14
C VAL A 148 -4.03 -14.48 9.89
N GLN A 149 -2.88 -13.93 10.25
CA GLN A 149 -1.86 -14.66 10.99
C GLN A 149 -2.28 -14.86 12.44
N THR A 150 -1.93 -16.01 13.00
CA THR A 150 -2.06 -16.25 14.44
C THR A 150 -0.92 -15.57 15.21
N ALA A 151 -1.13 -15.37 16.52
CA ALA A 151 -0.08 -14.85 17.41
C ALA A 151 1.23 -15.64 17.32
N ALA A 152 1.16 -16.95 17.10
CA ALA A 152 2.34 -17.79 16.90
C ALA A 152 3.15 -17.38 15.66
N HIS A 153 2.47 -17.09 14.55
CA HIS A 153 3.13 -16.64 13.31
C HIS A 153 3.76 -15.26 13.46
N ILE A 154 3.08 -14.34 14.15
CA ILE A 154 3.61 -13.00 14.42
C ILE A 154 4.88 -13.10 15.28
N ASN A 155 4.85 -13.93 16.32
CA ASN A 155 5.99 -14.11 17.23
C ASN A 155 7.20 -14.77 16.56
N THR A 156 6.99 -15.63 15.57
CA THR A 156 8.08 -16.31 14.84
C THR A 156 8.58 -15.52 13.62
N GLY A 157 7.95 -14.38 13.29
CA GLY A 157 8.26 -13.62 12.08
C GLY A 157 7.89 -14.34 10.78
N PHE A 158 7.01 -15.34 10.89
CA PHE A 158 6.58 -16.12 9.74
C PHE A 158 5.59 -15.34 8.88
N SER A 159 5.99 -14.99 7.66
CA SER A 159 5.11 -14.36 6.68
C SER A 159 4.42 -15.44 5.82
N PRO A 160 3.08 -15.51 5.78
CA PRO A 160 2.37 -16.42 4.90
C PRO A 160 2.63 -16.10 3.42
N PHE A 161 3.09 -14.90 3.10
CA PHE A 161 3.51 -14.53 1.74
C PHE A 161 4.70 -15.38 1.27
N LYS A 162 5.67 -15.69 2.13
CA LYS A 162 6.75 -16.64 1.78
C LYS A 162 6.24 -18.05 1.55
N LEU A 163 5.15 -18.45 2.20
CA LEU A 163 4.55 -19.77 1.99
C LEU A 163 3.73 -19.82 0.70
N SER A 164 2.98 -18.78 0.37
CA SER A 164 2.27 -18.67 -0.91
C SER A 164 3.25 -18.62 -2.09
N SER A 165 4.42 -18.01 -1.92
CA SER A 165 5.50 -18.05 -2.90
C SER A 165 6.11 -19.44 -3.05
N LEU A 166 6.01 -20.30 -2.03
CA LEU A 166 6.40 -21.70 -2.11
C LEU A 166 5.33 -22.58 -2.79
N ALA A 167 4.03 -22.27 -2.58
CA ALA A 167 2.92 -22.96 -3.26
C ALA A 167 2.84 -22.61 -4.76
N ASN A 168 3.24 -21.40 -5.16
CA ASN A 168 3.39 -20.97 -6.55
C ASN A 168 4.64 -21.59 -7.25
N ARG A 169 5.38 -22.47 -6.58
CA ARG A 169 6.56 -23.13 -7.15
C ARG A 169 6.24 -24.23 -8.17
N ILE A 170 4.98 -24.62 -8.35
CA ILE A 170 4.64 -25.67 -9.35
C ILE A 170 4.68 -25.08 -10.77
N ILE A 171 4.23 -23.85 -10.97
CA ILE A 171 4.53 -23.03 -12.16
C ILE A 171 4.63 -21.57 -11.64
N PRO A 172 5.82 -21.01 -11.49
CA PRO A 172 5.95 -19.65 -11.02
C PRO A 172 5.15 -18.68 -11.90
N THR A 173 4.39 -17.77 -11.32
CA THR A 173 3.63 -16.73 -12.03
C THR A 173 4.52 -16.00 -13.04
N GLN A 174 5.79 -15.83 -12.70
CA GLN A 174 6.84 -15.31 -13.57
C GLN A 174 6.95 -16.06 -14.90
N PHE A 175 6.88 -17.39 -14.87
CA PHE A 175 6.98 -18.23 -16.07
C PHE A 175 5.72 -18.11 -16.94
N MET A 176 4.55 -18.00 -16.33
CA MET A 176 3.30 -17.78 -17.06
C MET A 176 3.29 -16.42 -17.74
N GLU A 177 3.73 -15.37 -17.05
CA GLU A 177 3.80 -14.02 -17.59
C GLU A 177 4.84 -13.90 -18.71
N MET A 178 5.96 -14.60 -18.63
CA MET A 178 6.93 -14.67 -19.73
C MET A 178 6.30 -15.18 -21.04
N MET A 179 5.35 -16.11 -20.97
CA MET A 179 4.67 -16.69 -22.14
C MET A 179 3.37 -15.97 -22.50
N SER A 180 2.97 -14.94 -21.73
CA SER A 180 1.70 -14.23 -21.87
C SER A 180 1.74 -13.23 -23.02
N PHE A 181 0.80 -13.34 -23.96
CA PHE A 181 0.62 -12.34 -25.03
C PHE A 181 0.08 -11.00 -24.49
N SER A 182 -0.72 -11.01 -23.45
CA SER A 182 -1.19 -9.77 -22.81
C SER A 182 -0.03 -9.02 -22.15
N TYR A 183 0.89 -9.74 -21.54
CA TYR A 183 2.12 -9.16 -20.98
C TYR A 183 3.04 -8.64 -22.09
N PHE A 184 3.13 -9.34 -23.24
CA PHE A 184 3.85 -8.88 -24.42
C PHE A 184 3.29 -7.56 -24.99
N GLN A 185 1.96 -7.42 -25.05
CA GLN A 185 1.34 -6.15 -25.46
C GLN A 185 1.68 -5.03 -24.46
N SER A 186 1.69 -5.31 -23.17
CA SER A 186 2.11 -4.36 -22.13
C SER A 186 3.59 -3.99 -22.27
N SER A 187 4.45 -4.95 -22.61
CA SER A 187 5.88 -4.75 -22.86
C SER A 187 6.11 -3.82 -24.08
N LEU A 188 5.39 -4.06 -25.17
CA LEU A 188 5.46 -3.18 -26.36
C LEU A 188 4.91 -1.78 -26.09
N ALA A 189 3.80 -1.68 -25.33
CA ALA A 189 3.23 -0.40 -24.93
C ALA A 189 4.21 0.40 -24.05
N PHE A 190 4.89 -0.27 -23.13
CA PHE A 190 5.93 0.35 -22.30
C PHE A 190 7.06 0.92 -23.15
N LEU A 191 7.62 0.13 -24.07
CA LEU A 191 8.71 0.58 -24.97
C LEU A 191 8.29 1.73 -25.87
N ARG A 192 7.05 1.70 -26.37
CA ARG A 192 6.50 2.75 -27.25
C ARG A 192 6.42 4.10 -26.51
N VAL A 193 6.03 4.09 -25.25
CA VAL A 193 5.85 5.31 -24.44
C VAL A 193 7.19 5.82 -23.93
N ASN A 194 7.98 4.95 -23.31
CA ASN A 194 9.17 5.35 -22.56
C ASN A 194 10.45 5.40 -23.40
N LYS A 195 10.46 4.70 -24.56
CA LYS A 195 11.63 4.61 -25.47
C LYS A 195 12.92 4.16 -24.77
N SER A 196 12.81 3.54 -23.61
CA SER A 196 13.90 3.08 -22.75
C SER A 196 13.44 1.85 -21.96
N LEU A 197 14.39 1.01 -21.55
CA LEU A 197 14.16 -0.10 -20.64
C LEU A 197 14.22 0.32 -19.17
N GLN A 198 14.67 1.56 -18.90
CA GLN A 198 14.76 2.07 -17.55
C GLN A 198 13.37 2.22 -16.93
N GLN A 199 13.16 1.62 -15.76
CA GLN A 199 11.88 1.63 -15.08
C GLN A 199 11.89 2.54 -13.85
N PHE A 200 13.06 2.80 -13.31
CA PHE A 200 13.27 3.69 -12.16
C PHE A 200 14.73 4.20 -12.16
N TYR A 201 14.97 5.24 -11.41
CA TYR A 201 16.32 5.76 -11.16
C TYR A 201 16.40 6.46 -9.79
N PRO A 202 17.57 6.39 -9.10
CA PRO A 202 17.76 7.14 -7.88
C PRO A 202 17.86 8.64 -8.18
N THR A 203 17.31 9.46 -7.28
CA THR A 203 17.31 10.92 -7.42
C THR A 203 17.32 11.60 -6.05
N ARG A 204 17.82 12.82 -6.01
CA ARG A 204 17.66 13.75 -4.89
C ARG A 204 16.73 14.90 -5.22
N ASP A 205 16.30 14.97 -6.46
CA ASP A 205 15.36 15.98 -6.92
C ASP A 205 13.95 15.65 -6.41
N THR A 206 13.40 16.51 -5.58
CA THR A 206 12.02 16.41 -5.07
C THR A 206 10.99 17.04 -6.02
N ASN A 207 11.43 17.68 -7.11
CA ASN A 207 10.57 18.25 -8.15
C ASN A 207 10.40 17.34 -9.37
N ASP A 208 10.84 16.08 -9.27
CA ASP A 208 10.69 15.11 -10.35
C ASP A 208 9.23 15.04 -10.81
N ARG A 209 9.04 14.84 -12.12
CA ARG A 209 7.71 14.77 -12.75
C ARG A 209 7.02 13.43 -12.49
N ASN A 210 7.82 12.37 -12.30
CA ASN A 210 7.32 11.03 -12.00
C ASN A 210 6.91 10.89 -10.53
N MET A 211 6.29 9.76 -10.22
CA MET A 211 6.10 9.36 -8.83
C MET A 211 7.43 9.06 -8.18
N LEU A 212 7.65 9.58 -6.98
CA LEU A 212 8.85 9.30 -6.17
C LEU A 212 8.52 8.37 -5.01
N LEU A 213 9.33 7.33 -4.87
CA LEU A 213 9.49 6.64 -3.59
C LEU A 213 10.52 7.43 -2.80
N LEU A 214 10.16 7.82 -1.59
CA LEU A 214 11.00 8.69 -0.78
C LEU A 214 11.77 7.88 0.25
N ALA A 215 12.97 8.34 0.59
CA ALA A 215 13.86 7.63 1.51
C ALA A 215 13.24 7.39 2.90
N ASP A 216 12.28 8.22 3.31
CA ASP A 216 11.52 8.03 4.55
C ASP A 216 10.36 7.03 4.42
N GLY A 217 10.23 6.36 3.28
CA GLY A 217 9.19 5.38 2.99
C GLY A 217 7.87 5.99 2.47
N GLY A 218 7.69 7.31 2.50
CA GLY A 218 6.54 7.96 1.87
C GLY A 218 6.60 7.91 0.35
N ILE A 219 5.57 8.42 -0.29
CA ILE A 219 5.56 8.67 -1.74
C ILE A 219 5.27 10.14 -2.04
N GLN A 220 5.70 10.58 -3.20
CA GLN A 220 5.22 11.79 -3.83
C GLN A 220 4.59 11.40 -5.15
N TYR A 221 3.32 11.75 -5.35
CA TYR A 221 2.63 11.45 -6.60
C TYR A 221 3.26 12.19 -7.79
N ASP A 222 3.05 11.68 -8.99
CA ASP A 222 3.48 12.31 -10.22
C ASP A 222 2.84 13.70 -10.41
N VAL A 223 3.41 14.50 -11.30
CA VAL A 223 2.99 15.89 -11.52
C VAL A 223 1.53 16.00 -11.97
N SER A 224 1.01 15.01 -12.71
CA SER A 224 -0.38 15.04 -13.21
C SER A 224 -1.41 14.88 -12.08
N ILE A 225 -1.05 14.19 -11.00
CA ILE A 225 -1.87 14.05 -9.81
C ILE A 225 -1.71 15.29 -8.91
N ARG A 226 -0.47 15.72 -8.69
CA ARG A 226 -0.16 16.85 -7.79
C ARG A 226 -0.71 18.19 -8.28
N GLN A 227 -0.88 18.37 -9.59
CA GLN A 227 -1.35 19.61 -10.21
C GLN A 227 -2.84 19.57 -10.58
N ARG A 228 -3.60 18.59 -10.11
CA ARG A 228 -5.05 18.56 -10.32
C ARG A 228 -5.71 19.78 -9.68
N SER A 229 -6.58 20.43 -10.43
CA SER A 229 -7.44 21.47 -9.90
C SER A 229 -8.51 20.87 -8.97
N VAL A 230 -9.10 21.68 -8.11
CA VAL A 230 -10.23 21.25 -7.26
C VAL A 230 -11.38 20.74 -8.12
N GLU A 231 -11.64 21.38 -9.27
CA GLU A 231 -12.66 20.98 -10.22
C GLU A 231 -12.38 19.61 -10.85
N ASP A 232 -11.10 19.31 -11.16
CA ASP A 232 -10.71 18.00 -11.67
C ASP A 232 -10.91 16.91 -10.61
N VAL A 233 -10.51 17.18 -9.37
CA VAL A 233 -10.73 16.29 -8.24
C VAL A 233 -12.21 16.03 -8.04
N ARG A 234 -13.03 17.07 -7.98
CA ARG A 234 -14.48 16.96 -7.84
C ARG A 234 -15.09 16.10 -8.95
N ARG A 235 -14.70 16.34 -10.20
CA ARG A 235 -15.16 15.54 -11.36
C ARG A 235 -14.80 14.06 -11.23
N ILE A 236 -13.58 13.73 -10.77
CA ILE A 236 -13.15 12.35 -10.52
C ILE A 236 -14.03 11.70 -9.44
N VAL A 237 -14.26 12.39 -8.33
CA VAL A 237 -15.11 11.91 -7.24
C VAL A 237 -16.53 11.65 -7.71
N GLU A 238 -17.13 12.59 -8.45
CA GLU A 238 -18.49 12.43 -8.99
C GLU A 238 -18.58 11.25 -9.98
N MET A 239 -17.59 11.08 -10.84
CA MET A 239 -17.57 9.93 -11.76
C MET A 239 -17.54 8.61 -11.03
N ASP A 240 -16.73 8.49 -9.97
CA ASP A 240 -16.65 7.27 -9.18
C ASP A 240 -17.94 7.02 -8.37
N LEU A 241 -18.53 8.05 -7.81
CA LEU A 241 -19.84 7.94 -7.16
C LEU A 241 -20.92 7.46 -8.14
N ARG A 242 -20.94 8.01 -9.38
CA ARG A 242 -21.87 7.56 -10.43
C ARG A 242 -21.63 6.10 -10.82
N ARG A 243 -20.36 5.68 -10.99
CA ARG A 243 -20.01 4.27 -11.28
C ARG A 243 -20.47 3.33 -10.17
N ASN A 244 -20.27 3.71 -8.93
CA ASN A 244 -20.70 2.94 -7.77
C ASN A 244 -22.23 2.87 -7.69
N ASN A 245 -22.92 3.97 -7.95
CA ASN A 245 -24.38 4.00 -7.99
C ASN A 245 -24.96 3.22 -9.18
N ALA A 246 -24.30 3.21 -10.34
CA ALA A 246 -24.72 2.40 -11.49
C ALA A 246 -24.57 0.90 -11.21
N LYS A 247 -23.50 0.49 -10.49
CA LYS A 247 -23.34 -0.89 -10.03
C LYS A 247 -24.39 -1.31 -9.01
N LYS A 248 -24.89 -0.38 -8.18
CA LYS A 248 -26.00 -0.61 -7.22
C LYS A 248 -27.32 -0.99 -7.91
N LYS A 249 -27.61 -0.45 -9.10
CA LYS A 249 -28.84 -0.78 -9.85
C LYS A 249 -28.88 -2.25 -10.33
N GLY A 250 -27.72 -2.92 -10.41
CA GLY A 250 -27.64 -4.33 -10.77
C GLY A 250 -27.62 -5.29 -9.56
N ASP A 251 -27.17 -4.84 -8.40
CA ASP A 251 -27.14 -5.62 -7.15
C ASP A 251 -27.02 -4.67 -5.95
N PRO A 252 -28.16 -4.27 -5.35
CA PRO A 252 -28.18 -3.37 -4.19
C PRO A 252 -27.37 -3.88 -2.99
N SER A 253 -27.18 -5.21 -2.88
CA SER A 253 -26.49 -5.81 -1.73
C SER A 253 -24.99 -5.55 -1.72
N LYS A 254 -24.39 -5.15 -2.85
CA LYS A 254 -22.93 -5.00 -2.98
C LYS A 254 -22.34 -3.76 -2.31
N PHE A 255 -23.14 -2.81 -1.84
CA PHE A 255 -22.66 -1.59 -1.19
C PHE A 255 -23.39 -1.22 0.10
N GLU A 256 -24.46 -1.91 0.48
CA GLU A 256 -25.34 -1.43 1.55
C GLU A 256 -24.97 -1.85 2.96
N GLU A 257 -24.28 -2.96 3.15
CA GLU A 257 -23.73 -3.31 4.47
C GLU A 257 -22.43 -4.07 4.26
N ARG A 258 -21.31 -3.37 4.34
CA ARG A 258 -20.06 -4.06 4.60
C ARG A 258 -20.24 -4.79 5.92
N LYS A 259 -20.39 -6.11 5.85
CA LYS A 259 -20.49 -6.92 7.04
C LYS A 259 -19.16 -6.83 7.76
N ILE A 260 -19.18 -6.18 8.90
CA ILE A 260 -18.05 -6.10 9.81
C ILE A 260 -17.79 -7.49 10.36
N ASP A 261 -16.55 -7.94 10.26
CA ASP A 261 -16.12 -9.23 10.78
C ASP A 261 -15.53 -9.07 12.18
N SER A 262 -16.25 -9.54 13.19
CA SER A 262 -15.79 -9.52 14.58
C SER A 262 -14.47 -10.28 14.79
N LYS A 263 -14.18 -11.31 13.97
CA LYS A 263 -12.92 -12.05 14.04
C LYS A 263 -11.73 -11.18 13.62
N ARG A 264 -11.93 -10.28 12.63
CA ARG A 264 -10.90 -9.33 12.21
C ARG A 264 -10.67 -8.26 13.25
N ILE A 265 -11.73 -7.79 13.93
CA ILE A 265 -11.58 -6.87 15.06
C ILE A 265 -10.76 -7.56 16.16
N ALA A 266 -11.11 -8.80 16.53
CA ALA A 266 -10.38 -9.55 17.55
C ALA A 266 -8.91 -9.77 17.17
N ALA A 267 -8.63 -10.12 15.91
CA ALA A 267 -7.27 -10.30 15.43
C ALA A 267 -6.46 -8.98 15.41
N PHE A 268 -7.10 -7.85 15.15
CA PHE A 268 -6.46 -6.54 15.26
C PHE A 268 -6.16 -6.19 16.72
N GLU A 269 -7.10 -6.42 17.63
CA GLU A 269 -6.89 -6.21 19.08
C GLU A 269 -5.79 -7.14 19.63
N GLU A 270 -5.73 -8.40 19.16
CA GLU A 270 -4.62 -9.32 19.49
C GLU A 270 -3.26 -8.75 19.03
N LEU A 271 -3.17 -8.23 17.81
CA LEU A 271 -1.95 -7.58 17.32
C LEU A 271 -1.55 -6.39 18.20
N LEU A 272 -2.51 -5.53 18.57
CA LEU A 272 -2.28 -4.39 19.46
C LEU A 272 -1.78 -4.85 20.84
N GLN A 273 -2.35 -5.93 21.37
CA GLN A 273 -1.93 -6.49 22.66
C GLN A 273 -0.51 -7.09 22.61
N ILE A 274 -0.15 -7.77 21.51
CA ILE A 274 1.22 -8.26 21.28
C ILE A 274 2.20 -7.09 21.29
N MET A 275 1.91 -6.02 20.56
CA MET A 275 2.76 -4.83 20.49
C MET A 275 2.91 -4.16 21.87
N LYS A 276 1.81 -4.06 22.62
CA LYS A 276 1.83 -3.53 23.99
C LYS A 276 2.71 -4.36 24.92
N ASN A 277 2.63 -5.69 24.84
CA ASN A 277 3.46 -6.61 25.62
C ASN A 277 4.95 -6.50 25.25
N ASP A 278 5.23 -6.19 24.00
CA ASP A 278 6.58 -5.93 23.50
C ASP A 278 7.09 -4.51 23.84
N GLY A 279 6.29 -3.69 24.53
CA GLY A 279 6.63 -2.32 24.92
C GLY A 279 6.53 -1.30 23.78
N VAL A 280 5.89 -1.64 22.67
CA VAL A 280 5.64 -0.75 21.53
C VAL A 280 4.38 0.06 21.78
N ARG A 281 4.48 1.38 21.66
CA ARG A 281 3.32 2.27 21.73
C ARG A 281 2.57 2.25 20.40
N CYS A 282 1.25 2.04 20.45
CA CYS A 282 0.37 2.12 19.31
C CYS A 282 -0.48 3.40 19.37
N VAL A 283 -0.59 4.08 18.23
CA VAL A 283 -1.44 5.25 18.03
C VAL A 283 -2.30 5.01 16.80
N LEU A 284 -3.60 5.21 16.88
CA LEU A 284 -4.51 5.04 15.76
C LEU A 284 -4.69 6.36 15.00
N PHE A 285 -4.68 6.32 13.69
CA PHE A 285 -4.87 7.45 12.82
C PHE A 285 -6.04 7.21 11.86
N LEU A 286 -7.05 8.06 11.92
CA LEU A 286 -8.19 8.07 11.01
C LEU A 286 -7.91 9.07 9.89
N SER A 287 -7.43 8.57 8.76
CA SER A 287 -7.20 9.39 7.57
C SER A 287 -8.53 9.88 6.99
N PRO A 288 -8.69 11.17 6.67
CA PRO A 288 -9.95 11.74 6.17
C PRO A 288 -10.29 11.25 4.77
N TYR A 289 -11.57 11.36 4.42
CA TYR A 289 -12.10 11.18 3.07
C TYR A 289 -12.48 12.50 2.45
N HIS A 290 -12.49 12.57 1.12
CA HIS A 290 -13.02 13.74 0.41
C HIS A 290 -14.47 14.04 0.83
N PRO A 291 -14.86 15.32 1.04
CA PRO A 291 -16.18 15.70 1.56
C PRO A 291 -17.34 15.03 0.83
N LEU A 292 -17.37 15.12 -0.49
CA LEU A 292 -18.44 14.49 -1.31
C LEU A 292 -18.47 12.97 -1.15
N PHE A 293 -17.32 12.33 -1.00
CA PHE A 293 -17.26 10.87 -0.83
C PHE A 293 -17.79 10.46 0.53
N TYR A 294 -17.38 11.14 1.60
CA TYR A 294 -17.84 10.87 2.96
C TYR A 294 -19.38 11.01 3.08
N GLN A 295 -19.93 12.10 2.53
CA GLN A 295 -21.38 12.36 2.54
C GLN A 295 -22.20 11.27 1.85
N ASN A 296 -21.61 10.56 0.88
CA ASN A 296 -22.28 9.53 0.10
C ASN A 296 -22.03 8.08 0.60
N LEU A 297 -21.29 7.91 1.69
CA LEU A 297 -20.95 6.61 2.28
C LEU A 297 -21.19 6.57 3.81
N PRO A 298 -22.45 6.40 4.25
CA PRO A 298 -22.79 6.36 5.69
C PRO A 298 -22.04 5.29 6.49
N SER A 299 -21.64 4.19 5.84
CA SER A 299 -20.87 3.10 6.47
C SER A 299 -19.50 3.54 7.01
N LEU A 300 -18.95 4.67 6.54
CA LEU A 300 -17.70 5.22 7.05
C LEU A 300 -17.82 5.64 8.51
N ALA A 301 -18.91 6.32 8.86
CA ALA A 301 -19.14 6.75 10.25
C ALA A 301 -19.25 5.55 11.21
N ALA A 302 -19.94 4.48 10.78
CA ALA A 302 -20.06 3.27 11.59
C ALA A 302 -18.69 2.60 11.81
N THR A 303 -17.87 2.53 10.77
CA THR A 303 -16.51 1.95 10.89
C THR A 303 -15.60 2.83 11.75
N GLU A 304 -15.70 4.15 11.65
CA GLU A 304 -14.97 5.07 12.54
C GLU A 304 -15.33 4.81 14.00
N THR A 305 -16.61 4.65 14.31
CA THR A 305 -17.08 4.32 15.66
C THR A 305 -16.40 3.06 16.21
N ILE A 306 -16.31 2.00 15.39
CA ILE A 306 -15.63 0.75 15.80
C ILE A 306 -14.15 1.01 16.14
N PHE A 307 -13.41 1.78 15.34
CA PHE A 307 -12.02 2.09 15.66
C PHE A 307 -11.89 2.90 16.95
N ARG A 308 -12.79 3.85 17.21
CA ARG A 308 -12.81 4.62 18.47
C ARG A 308 -13.13 3.72 19.66
N GLU A 309 -14.04 2.76 19.51
CA GLU A 309 -14.32 1.75 20.55
C GLU A 309 -13.11 0.84 20.79
N VAL A 310 -12.44 0.36 19.73
CA VAL A 310 -11.19 -0.43 19.87
C VAL A 310 -10.12 0.38 20.60
N ALA A 311 -9.94 1.65 20.24
CA ALA A 311 -9.00 2.53 20.93
C ALA A 311 -9.34 2.67 22.41
N ALA A 312 -10.61 2.90 22.76
CA ALA A 312 -11.06 3.06 24.14
C ALA A 312 -10.85 1.78 24.96
N ARG A 313 -11.26 0.59 24.43
CA ARG A 313 -11.06 -0.70 25.10
C ARG A 313 -9.60 -1.03 25.36
N ASN A 314 -8.70 -0.62 24.47
CA ASN A 314 -7.27 -0.91 24.58
C ASN A 314 -6.46 0.23 25.21
N ASN A 315 -7.12 1.31 25.62
CA ASN A 315 -6.50 2.53 26.17
C ASN A 315 -5.43 3.10 25.22
N LEU A 316 -5.80 3.25 23.92
CA LEU A 316 -4.94 3.79 22.89
C LEU A 316 -5.34 5.23 22.53
N GLU A 317 -4.35 6.00 22.13
CA GLU A 317 -4.58 7.30 21.54
C GLU A 317 -5.08 7.11 20.10
N ILE A 318 -6.07 7.93 19.71
CA ILE A 318 -6.62 7.98 18.35
C ILE A 318 -6.81 9.43 17.95
N PHE A 319 -6.38 9.78 16.75
CA PHE A 319 -6.51 11.12 16.21
C PHE A 319 -7.01 11.10 14.75
N GLY A 320 -7.44 12.26 14.26
CA GLY A 320 -8.08 12.41 12.97
C GLY A 320 -9.54 11.98 12.97
N ALA A 321 -10.16 12.05 11.81
CA ALA A 321 -11.54 11.64 11.56
C ALA A 321 -11.72 11.27 10.09
N TYR A 322 -12.66 10.38 9.80
CA TYR A 322 -13.08 10.12 8.41
C TYR A 322 -13.86 11.29 7.83
N ASN A 323 -14.63 11.98 8.71
CA ASN A 323 -15.34 13.21 8.33
C ASN A 323 -14.36 14.37 8.22
N PRO A 324 -14.12 14.92 7.02
CA PRO A 324 -13.20 16.05 6.83
C PRO A 324 -13.65 17.33 7.52
N ASP A 325 -14.96 17.55 7.73
CA ASP A 325 -15.49 18.74 8.38
C ASP A 325 -15.06 18.84 9.85
N GLN A 326 -14.96 17.70 10.55
CA GLN A 326 -14.51 17.67 11.95
C GLN A 326 -13.08 18.18 12.12
N ILE A 327 -12.26 18.00 11.10
CA ILE A 327 -10.84 18.39 11.08
C ILE A 327 -10.57 19.59 10.17
N GLN A 328 -11.64 20.25 9.66
CA GLN A 328 -11.61 21.46 8.84
C GLN A 328 -10.80 21.31 7.55
N LEU A 329 -10.93 20.16 6.89
CA LEU A 329 -10.40 19.93 5.55
C LEU A 329 -11.49 20.18 4.50
N THR A 330 -11.05 20.65 3.34
CA THR A 330 -11.89 20.98 2.19
C THR A 330 -11.56 20.08 1.00
N GLU A 331 -12.27 20.20 -0.11
CA GLU A 331 -11.97 19.47 -1.34
C GLU A 331 -10.55 19.73 -1.87
N ALA A 332 -9.99 20.91 -1.62
CA ALA A 332 -8.63 21.28 -2.03
C ALA A 332 -7.54 20.48 -1.28
N ASP A 333 -7.90 19.76 -0.23
CA ASP A 333 -7.00 18.97 0.58
C ASP A 333 -6.86 17.52 0.11
N PHE A 334 -7.38 17.20 -1.08
CA PHE A 334 -7.39 15.85 -1.61
C PHE A 334 -6.91 15.79 -3.06
N PHE A 335 -6.24 14.71 -3.40
CA PHE A 335 -5.87 14.35 -4.78
C PHE A 335 -7.00 13.63 -5.53
N ASP A 336 -7.87 12.96 -4.77
CA ASP A 336 -9.04 12.22 -5.23
C ASP A 336 -9.97 11.94 -4.02
N TYR A 337 -10.89 11.01 -4.16
CA TYR A 337 -11.85 10.69 -3.10
C TYR A 337 -11.24 9.98 -1.88
N TRP A 338 -10.01 9.42 -1.99
CA TRP A 338 -9.37 8.61 -0.96
C TRP A 338 -8.13 9.25 -0.34
N HIS A 339 -7.38 10.03 -1.11
CA HIS A 339 -6.03 10.39 -0.77
C HIS A 339 -5.93 11.88 -0.42
N PRO A 340 -5.70 12.20 0.86
CA PRO A 340 -5.41 13.58 1.24
C PRO A 340 -4.04 14.03 0.71
N THR A 341 -3.90 15.33 0.47
CA THR A 341 -2.63 15.95 0.13
C THR A 341 -1.69 16.00 1.34
N PRO A 342 -0.36 16.09 1.15
CA PRO A 342 0.57 16.31 2.25
C PRO A 342 0.23 17.55 3.07
N GLU A 343 -0.21 18.64 2.41
CA GLU A 343 -0.60 19.89 3.03
C GLU A 343 -1.87 19.73 3.88
N GLY A 344 -2.86 18.97 3.38
CA GLY A 344 -4.07 18.61 4.12
C GLY A 344 -3.74 17.83 5.38
N LEU A 345 -2.89 16.79 5.26
CA LEU A 345 -2.43 16.02 6.43
C LEU A 345 -1.64 16.87 7.41
N ALA A 346 -0.78 17.76 6.93
CA ALA A 346 -0.02 18.65 7.79
C ALA A 346 -0.93 19.57 8.63
N ARG A 347 -1.99 20.13 8.02
CA ARG A 347 -2.98 20.93 8.75
C ARG A 347 -3.71 20.10 9.80
N LEU A 348 -4.14 18.89 9.46
CA LEU A 348 -4.77 17.97 10.40
C LEU A 348 -3.83 17.70 11.59
N PHE A 349 -2.58 17.35 11.33
CA PHE A 349 -1.63 17.00 12.38
C PHE A 349 -1.26 18.18 13.26
N ALA A 350 -1.18 19.38 12.70
CA ALA A 350 -0.98 20.61 13.46
C ALA A 350 -2.19 20.92 14.35
N LYS A 351 -3.41 20.80 13.80
CA LYS A 351 -4.66 21.06 14.54
C LYS A 351 -4.85 20.10 15.70
N GLU A 352 -4.66 18.80 15.48
CA GLU A 352 -4.75 17.76 16.51
C GLU A 352 -3.55 17.74 17.46
N GLN A 353 -2.61 18.70 17.29
CA GLN A 353 -1.36 18.76 18.07
C GLN A 353 -0.66 17.40 18.14
N VAL A 354 -0.68 16.67 17.03
CA VAL A 354 -0.21 15.27 16.96
C VAL A 354 1.23 15.14 17.45
N HIS A 355 2.07 16.15 17.24
CA HIS A 355 3.44 16.18 17.75
C HIS A 355 3.49 15.99 19.29
N THR A 356 2.51 16.49 20.04
CA THR A 356 2.48 16.32 21.52
C THR A 356 2.20 14.88 21.94
N LEU A 357 1.52 14.12 21.05
CA LEU A 357 1.29 12.69 21.30
C LEU A 357 2.59 11.90 21.31
N PHE A 358 3.57 12.31 20.50
CA PHE A 358 4.84 11.59 20.37
C PHE A 358 5.90 12.04 21.37
N PHE A 359 5.75 13.24 21.94
CA PHE A 359 6.72 13.86 22.85
C PHE A 359 6.28 13.97 24.30
N LYS A 360 5.17 13.37 24.70
CA LYS A 360 4.89 13.27 26.13
C LYS A 360 6.07 12.52 26.78
N PRO A 361 6.85 13.18 27.66
CA PRO A 361 7.82 12.46 28.46
C PRO A 361 7.04 11.34 29.16
N LYS A 362 7.61 10.14 29.22
CA LYS A 362 7.09 9.09 30.11
C LYS A 362 7.12 9.66 31.53
N ASN A 363 6.07 10.38 31.90
CA ASN A 363 5.90 10.80 33.26
C ASN A 363 5.39 9.61 34.04
N GLN A 364 6.32 9.06 34.79
CA GLN A 364 6.21 8.49 36.15
C GLN A 364 5.29 7.29 36.27
#